data_c8db92b834070958004fd1c4b2343a07
#
_entry.id   c8db92b834070958004fd1c4b2343a07
#
_cell.length_a   1.000
_cell.length_b   1.000
_cell.length_c   1.000
_cell.angle_alpha   90.00
_cell.angle_beta   90.00
_cell.angle_gamma   90.00
#
_symmetry.space_group_name_H-M   'P 1'
#
loop_
_entity.id
_entity.type
_entity.pdbx_description
1 polymer ?
#
loop_
_entity_poly.entity_id
_entity_poly.type
_entity_poly.pdbx_seq_one_letter_code
_entity_poly.pdbx_strand_id
1 'polypeptide(L)'
;MENYEVYGCYLKESAELKKSTSGGVFYGIARRVIQCGGVVFGAVMNSDLSVCHCKALTMMEIEQMRGSKYVQSKIGNTYKQVRECLYKGNMVLFSGTPCQVAGLKSFLGVAFNSNKLCCIEIICHGVPSFKLFEKYVHSFTNSNRVTQYHFRDSDDEWGTERASYCLNDKKIYVEKKDDIYSYVFEKKYCLRKSCYNCKFKGENSKADITIGDYWGIQNEHNGFYNANGVSAVIIRTEKGRDIFKLCKEDYVYIKSSFEKVAHSNPSLVHNMIRMNVRNRFFELLRCNDINRSCELLEKESVFCNVSIVGSYGSRLIVNKLREKKSTIKIRSHITNSTLTSMMAVPTKKIDVQKIKCSNEYRYASLIHDMKKDWFKSLLPQSKDEWLVIDFLEERFPIYLFDDGSIITDSEALRECKIEIDAKTVLFRDIPMEAWERACDKFTKVIDEYYARDHIILICLYLSEKYGNEDGTFIFDNVDDIKQINNKIRQCYSYFENKLKGIHIITYEKEIYTSELFPYGCDPVYYNMGVYDNISRRLGKILHLE
;
A
#
# COMPACT_ATOMS: atom_id res chain seq x y z
N MET A 1 -4.28 16.24 15.06
CA MET A 1 -4.93 14.94 14.70
C MET A 1 -5.85 14.52 15.82
N GLU A 2 -7.11 14.15 15.52
CA GLU A 2 -8.00 13.61 16.53
C GLU A 2 -7.39 12.34 17.13
N ASN A 3 -7.32 12.26 18.44
CA ASN A 3 -6.75 11.13 19.17
C ASN A 3 -7.74 9.95 19.13
N TYR A 4 -7.75 9.17 18.03
CA TYR A 4 -8.59 7.98 17.92
C TYR A 4 -8.11 6.88 18.89
N GLU A 5 -9.05 6.17 19.51
CA GLU A 5 -8.70 4.90 20.14
C GLU A 5 -8.57 3.84 19.06
N VAL A 6 -7.38 3.22 18.98
CA VAL A 6 -7.07 2.23 17.94
C VAL A 6 -6.62 0.93 18.58
N TYR A 7 -7.12 -0.18 18.05
CA TYR A 7 -6.81 -1.51 18.53
C TYR A 7 -6.53 -2.47 17.37
N GLY A 8 -5.62 -3.43 17.59
CA GLY A 8 -5.60 -4.70 16.90
C GLY A 8 -6.32 -5.72 17.77
N CYS A 9 -7.31 -6.47 17.24
CA CYS A 9 -8.02 -7.45 18.05
C CYS A 9 -8.61 -8.60 17.24
N TYR A 10 -8.86 -9.72 17.96
CA TYR A 10 -9.54 -10.89 17.44
C TYR A 10 -10.39 -11.55 18.53
N LEU A 11 -11.47 -12.24 18.13
CA LEU A 11 -12.36 -12.95 19.03
C LEU A 11 -11.63 -14.05 19.81
N LYS A 12 -11.88 -14.15 21.11
CA LYS A 12 -11.39 -15.24 21.98
C LYS A 12 -12.01 -16.59 21.61
N GLU A 13 -13.25 -16.57 21.15
CA GLU A 13 -13.99 -17.76 20.74
C GLU A 13 -13.51 -18.24 19.36
N SER A 14 -12.61 -19.23 19.36
CA SER A 14 -11.91 -19.72 18.17
C SER A 14 -12.87 -20.22 17.08
N ALA A 15 -13.98 -20.86 17.46
CA ALA A 15 -14.97 -21.36 16.51
C ALA A 15 -15.65 -20.21 15.74
N GLU A 16 -15.95 -19.10 16.41
CA GLU A 16 -16.54 -17.91 15.78
C GLU A 16 -15.48 -17.08 15.05
N LEU A 17 -14.25 -17.02 15.55
CA LEU A 17 -13.15 -16.39 14.85
C LEU A 17 -12.90 -17.06 13.49
N LYS A 18 -12.83 -18.39 13.44
CA LYS A 18 -12.59 -19.16 12.22
C LYS A 18 -13.65 -18.93 11.14
N LYS A 19 -14.90 -18.65 11.50
CA LYS A 19 -15.97 -18.30 10.53
C LYS A 19 -15.85 -16.86 9.98
N SER A 20 -14.92 -16.07 10.49
CA SER A 20 -14.69 -14.69 10.07
C SER A 20 -13.51 -14.61 9.11
N THR A 21 -13.51 -13.62 8.21
CA THR A 21 -12.39 -13.38 7.28
C THR A 21 -11.33 -12.42 7.83
N SER A 22 -11.41 -12.09 9.12
CA SER A 22 -10.50 -11.25 9.89
C SER A 22 -10.75 -11.50 11.39
N GLY A 23 -10.34 -10.63 12.29
CA GLY A 23 -10.49 -10.79 13.74
C GLY A 23 -11.92 -10.88 14.30
N GLY A 24 -12.97 -10.94 13.48
CA GLY A 24 -14.36 -11.19 13.88
C GLY A 24 -15.09 -10.00 14.52
N VAL A 25 -14.57 -8.77 14.38
CA VAL A 25 -15.09 -7.57 15.08
C VAL A 25 -16.52 -7.24 14.68
N PHE A 26 -16.86 -7.29 13.39
CA PHE A 26 -18.23 -7.05 12.95
C PHE A 26 -19.21 -8.00 13.66
N TYR A 27 -18.89 -9.30 13.66
CA TYR A 27 -19.76 -10.31 14.27
C TYR A 27 -19.94 -10.09 15.78
N GLY A 28 -18.85 -9.84 16.51
CA GLY A 28 -18.93 -9.62 17.96
C GLY A 28 -19.76 -8.41 18.33
N ILE A 29 -19.62 -7.28 17.61
CA ILE A 29 -20.45 -6.08 17.84
C ILE A 29 -21.90 -6.37 17.44
N ALA A 30 -22.15 -6.97 16.27
CA ALA A 30 -23.49 -7.28 15.79
C ALA A 30 -24.23 -8.23 16.76
N ARG A 31 -23.53 -9.27 17.27
CA ARG A 31 -24.06 -10.19 18.29
C ARG A 31 -24.53 -9.44 19.52
N ARG A 32 -23.73 -8.51 20.05
CA ARG A 32 -24.13 -7.73 21.24
C ARG A 32 -25.32 -6.84 20.99
N VAL A 33 -25.39 -6.20 19.82
CA VAL A 33 -26.54 -5.36 19.45
C VAL A 33 -27.83 -6.20 19.38
N ILE A 34 -27.81 -7.39 18.77
CA ILE A 34 -28.96 -8.31 18.76
C ILE A 34 -29.34 -8.76 20.16
N GLN A 35 -28.36 -9.15 20.99
CA GLN A 35 -28.61 -9.55 22.39
C GLN A 35 -29.25 -8.43 23.23
N CYS A 36 -28.96 -7.17 22.91
CA CYS A 36 -29.60 -5.99 23.53
C CYS A 36 -30.97 -5.64 22.89
N GLY A 37 -31.54 -6.48 22.03
CA GLY A 37 -32.80 -6.22 21.34
C GLY A 37 -32.70 -5.17 20.23
N GLY A 38 -31.49 -4.89 19.76
CA GLY A 38 -31.24 -3.94 18.65
C GLY A 38 -31.41 -4.59 17.28
N VAL A 39 -31.18 -3.79 16.25
CA VAL A 39 -31.33 -4.15 14.84
C VAL A 39 -30.00 -3.95 14.13
N VAL A 40 -29.59 -4.92 13.29
CA VAL A 40 -28.36 -4.83 12.51
C VAL A 40 -28.70 -4.72 11.03
N PHE A 41 -27.99 -3.86 10.31
CA PHE A 41 -28.04 -3.75 8.86
C PHE A 41 -26.64 -4.00 8.30
N GLY A 42 -26.54 -4.94 7.34
CA GLY A 42 -25.27 -5.33 6.73
C GLY A 42 -25.46 -5.95 5.36
N ALA A 43 -24.34 -6.21 4.67
CA ALA A 43 -24.34 -6.77 3.33
C ALA A 43 -24.53 -8.29 3.36
N VAL A 44 -25.49 -8.79 2.60
CA VAL A 44 -25.81 -10.21 2.43
C VAL A 44 -25.68 -10.58 0.96
N MET A 45 -25.16 -11.77 0.66
CA MET A 45 -25.19 -12.35 -0.67
C MET A 45 -26.43 -13.20 -0.86
N ASN A 46 -27.20 -12.91 -1.90
CA ASN A 46 -28.39 -13.66 -2.26
C ASN A 46 -28.05 -14.95 -3.03
N SER A 47 -29.04 -15.81 -3.23
CA SER A 47 -28.91 -17.05 -3.99
C SER A 47 -28.61 -16.84 -5.49
N ASP A 48 -28.83 -15.65 -6.03
CA ASP A 48 -28.42 -15.20 -7.36
C ASP A 48 -27.04 -14.55 -7.37
N LEU A 49 -26.30 -14.66 -6.27
CA LEU A 49 -24.99 -14.06 -6.01
C LEU A 49 -24.97 -12.52 -6.02
N SER A 50 -26.11 -11.86 -6.18
CA SER A 50 -26.18 -10.40 -5.97
C SER A 50 -25.99 -10.09 -4.49
N VAL A 51 -25.42 -8.93 -4.18
CA VAL A 51 -25.24 -8.47 -2.80
C VAL A 51 -26.16 -7.31 -2.53
N CYS A 52 -26.87 -7.37 -1.40
CA CYS A 52 -27.73 -6.28 -0.94
C CYS A 52 -27.54 -6.03 0.56
N HIS A 53 -27.94 -4.85 1.02
CA HIS A 53 -28.05 -4.57 2.46
C HIS A 53 -29.40 -5.08 2.97
N CYS A 54 -29.35 -5.88 4.01
CA CYS A 54 -30.50 -6.46 4.67
C CYS A 54 -30.55 -6.08 6.14
N LYS A 55 -31.75 -6.19 6.72
CA LYS A 55 -32.00 -6.07 8.15
C LYS A 55 -31.86 -7.43 8.81
N ALA A 56 -31.22 -7.50 9.99
CA ALA A 56 -31.15 -8.67 10.84
C ALA A 56 -31.69 -8.35 12.24
N LEU A 57 -32.45 -9.29 12.78
CA LEU A 57 -33.05 -9.29 14.12
C LEU A 57 -32.61 -10.51 14.94
N THR A 58 -31.97 -11.48 14.31
CA THR A 58 -31.58 -12.75 14.89
C THR A 58 -30.13 -13.07 14.63
N MET A 59 -29.57 -13.97 15.43
CA MET A 59 -28.21 -14.47 15.24
C MET A 59 -28.03 -15.17 13.89
N MET A 60 -29.02 -15.93 13.42
CA MET A 60 -28.99 -16.62 12.14
C MET A 60 -28.90 -15.65 10.96
N GLU A 61 -29.56 -14.50 11.06
CA GLU A 61 -29.51 -13.48 10.00
C GLU A 61 -28.16 -12.74 9.97
N ILE A 62 -27.51 -12.50 11.12
CA ILE A 62 -26.17 -11.90 11.11
C ILE A 62 -25.09 -12.85 10.59
N GLU A 63 -25.28 -14.19 10.68
CA GLU A 63 -24.35 -15.16 10.06
C GLU A 63 -24.27 -14.93 8.54
N GLN A 64 -25.35 -14.58 7.87
CA GLN A 64 -25.37 -14.31 6.42
C GLN A 64 -24.62 -13.02 6.05
N MET A 65 -24.41 -12.12 7.02
CA MET A 65 -23.69 -10.86 6.83
C MET A 65 -22.17 -11.04 6.94
N ARG A 66 -21.70 -12.16 7.50
CA ARG A 66 -20.26 -12.46 7.67
C ARG A 66 -19.57 -12.68 6.33
N GLY A 67 -18.26 -12.58 6.36
CA GLY A 67 -17.40 -12.79 5.19
C GLY A 67 -17.31 -11.58 4.27
N SER A 68 -16.16 -11.44 3.63
CA SER A 68 -15.87 -10.36 2.68
C SER A 68 -16.66 -10.53 1.39
N LYS A 69 -17.18 -9.43 0.86
CA LYS A 69 -17.94 -9.39 -0.39
C LYS A 69 -17.36 -8.30 -1.29
N TYR A 70 -16.47 -8.71 -2.22
CA TYR A 70 -15.76 -7.78 -3.12
C TYR A 70 -16.59 -7.43 -4.35
N VAL A 71 -17.86 -7.11 -4.14
CA VAL A 71 -18.80 -6.68 -5.17
C VAL A 71 -19.73 -5.60 -4.60
N GLN A 72 -20.33 -4.78 -5.48
CA GLN A 72 -21.19 -3.69 -5.03
C GLN A 72 -22.48 -4.22 -4.37
N SER A 73 -22.70 -3.85 -3.11
CA SER A 73 -23.97 -4.10 -2.42
C SER A 73 -25.02 -3.06 -2.81
N LYS A 74 -26.24 -3.53 -3.11
CA LYS A 74 -27.40 -2.70 -3.39
C LYS A 74 -28.01 -2.22 -2.06
N ILE A 75 -28.16 -0.91 -1.88
CA ILE A 75 -28.80 -0.32 -0.68
C ILE A 75 -30.33 -0.44 -0.72
N GLY A 76 -30.94 -0.30 -1.90
CA GLY A 76 -32.40 -0.38 -2.03
C GLY A 76 -33.13 0.55 -1.06
N ASN A 77 -34.04 -0.02 -0.28
CA ASN A 77 -34.82 0.70 0.74
C ASN A 77 -34.17 0.72 2.13
N THR A 78 -32.96 0.22 2.28
CA THR A 78 -32.30 0.02 3.59
C THR A 78 -32.25 1.30 4.42
N TYR A 79 -31.92 2.45 3.82
CA TYR A 79 -31.88 3.72 4.56
C TYR A 79 -33.24 4.13 5.14
N LYS A 80 -34.33 3.87 4.41
CA LYS A 80 -35.69 4.09 4.91
C LYS A 80 -35.98 3.18 6.09
N GLN A 81 -35.64 1.89 5.99
CA GLN A 81 -35.81 0.91 7.08
C GLN A 81 -35.01 1.28 8.33
N VAL A 82 -33.75 1.73 8.15
CA VAL A 82 -32.94 2.27 9.27
C VAL A 82 -33.68 3.41 9.96
N ARG A 83 -34.17 4.40 9.21
CA ARG A 83 -34.92 5.53 9.75
C ARG A 83 -36.17 5.09 10.51
N GLU A 84 -36.91 4.15 9.97
CA GLU A 84 -38.11 3.59 10.62
C GLU A 84 -37.79 2.89 11.95
N CYS A 85 -36.69 2.09 11.98
CA CYS A 85 -36.24 1.44 13.20
C CYS A 85 -35.86 2.47 14.27
N LEU A 86 -35.18 3.54 13.88
CA LEU A 86 -34.76 4.60 14.78
C LEU A 86 -35.97 5.39 15.31
N TYR A 87 -37.00 5.68 14.50
CA TYR A 87 -38.26 6.29 14.96
C TYR A 87 -39.01 5.40 15.95
N LYS A 88 -38.91 4.08 15.81
CA LYS A 88 -39.48 3.12 16.79
C LYS A 88 -38.66 3.02 18.07
N GLY A 89 -37.56 3.76 18.16
CA GLY A 89 -36.69 3.77 19.33
C GLY A 89 -35.74 2.60 19.43
N ASN A 90 -35.53 1.81 18.36
CA ASN A 90 -34.58 0.70 18.37
C ASN A 90 -33.15 1.21 18.36
N MET A 91 -32.24 0.46 19.00
CA MET A 91 -30.81 0.55 18.75
C MET A 91 -30.52 -0.02 17.36
N VAL A 92 -29.78 0.69 16.55
CA VAL A 92 -29.45 0.29 15.16
C VAL A 92 -27.96 0.28 14.95
N LEU A 93 -27.44 -0.84 14.46
CA LEU A 93 -26.10 -0.96 13.91
C LEU A 93 -26.19 -1.01 12.39
N PHE A 94 -25.49 -0.09 11.71
CA PHE A 94 -25.36 -0.12 10.24
C PHE A 94 -23.89 -0.37 9.87
N SER A 95 -23.63 -1.42 9.09
CA SER A 95 -22.30 -1.72 8.55
C SER A 95 -22.28 -1.53 7.04
N GLY A 96 -21.26 -0.86 6.52
CA GLY A 96 -21.12 -0.64 5.07
C GLY A 96 -19.76 -0.09 4.67
N THR A 97 -19.63 0.27 3.40
CA THR A 97 -18.46 1.02 2.92
C THR A 97 -18.53 2.48 3.38
N PRO A 98 -17.41 3.24 3.42
CA PRO A 98 -17.42 4.64 3.86
C PRO A 98 -18.46 5.50 3.13
N CYS A 99 -18.60 5.32 1.82
CA CYS A 99 -19.59 6.06 1.03
C CYS A 99 -21.04 5.66 1.34
N GLN A 100 -21.30 4.41 1.75
CA GLN A 100 -22.63 3.96 2.16
C GLN A 100 -22.99 4.52 3.53
N VAL A 101 -22.04 4.56 4.46
CA VAL A 101 -22.24 5.21 5.77
C VAL A 101 -22.50 6.71 5.59
N ALA A 102 -21.71 7.39 4.78
CA ALA A 102 -21.92 8.81 4.48
C ALA A 102 -23.27 9.06 3.80
N GLY A 103 -23.68 8.18 2.88
CA GLY A 103 -24.99 8.22 2.23
C GLY A 103 -26.15 8.06 3.22
N LEU A 104 -26.03 7.12 4.17
CA LEU A 104 -27.04 6.97 5.23
C LEU A 104 -27.15 8.23 6.09
N LYS A 105 -26.02 8.75 6.59
CA LYS A 105 -26.02 9.96 7.44
C LYS A 105 -26.56 11.18 6.68
N SER A 106 -26.25 11.31 5.39
CA SER A 106 -26.82 12.36 4.53
C SER A 106 -28.33 12.19 4.33
N PHE A 107 -28.81 10.96 4.14
CA PHE A 107 -30.25 10.65 4.00
C PHE A 107 -31.05 10.97 5.28
N LEU A 108 -30.48 10.69 6.44
CA LEU A 108 -31.09 10.98 7.73
C LEU A 108 -31.11 12.49 8.02
N GLY A 109 -30.13 13.25 7.51
CA GLY A 109 -30.02 14.71 7.72
C GLY A 109 -29.37 15.08 9.06
N VAL A 110 -28.92 16.33 9.15
CA VAL A 110 -28.20 16.87 10.32
C VAL A 110 -29.10 16.93 11.58
N ALA A 111 -30.37 17.14 11.40
CA ALA A 111 -31.35 17.19 12.50
C ALA A 111 -31.60 15.82 13.15
N PHE A 112 -31.21 14.75 12.51
CA PHE A 112 -31.41 13.38 12.99
C PHE A 112 -30.21 12.89 13.79
N ASN A 113 -29.92 13.50 14.93
CA ASN A 113 -28.89 13.07 15.83
C ASN A 113 -29.41 11.99 16.80
N SER A 114 -29.46 10.75 16.33
CA SER A 114 -29.87 9.64 17.18
C SER A 114 -28.68 9.02 17.88
N ASN A 115 -28.68 9.03 19.22
CA ASN A 115 -27.72 8.27 20.04
C ASN A 115 -27.87 6.75 19.88
N LYS A 116 -28.97 6.29 19.24
CA LYS A 116 -29.26 4.88 18.99
C LYS A 116 -28.72 4.34 17.66
N LEU A 117 -28.11 5.19 16.81
CA LEU A 117 -27.46 4.75 15.57
C LEU A 117 -25.96 4.67 15.76
N CYS A 118 -25.40 3.49 15.56
CA CYS A 118 -23.95 3.30 15.39
C CYS A 118 -23.66 2.83 13.95
N CYS A 119 -22.68 3.47 13.30
CA CYS A 119 -22.23 3.13 11.96
C CYS A 119 -20.83 2.55 11.99
N ILE A 120 -20.69 1.33 11.47
CA ILE A 120 -19.40 0.70 11.21
C ILE A 120 -19.07 0.83 9.72
N GLU A 121 -17.91 1.34 9.39
CA GLU A 121 -17.37 1.25 8.03
C GLU A 121 -16.24 0.23 7.96
N ILE A 122 -16.07 -0.38 6.79
CA ILE A 122 -14.92 -1.23 6.49
C ILE A 122 -13.80 -0.41 5.84
N ILE A 123 -12.53 -0.78 6.06
CA ILE A 123 -11.41 -0.27 5.24
C ILE A 123 -11.67 -0.71 3.81
N CYS A 124 -11.96 0.25 2.92
CA CYS A 124 -12.51 -0.03 1.60
C CYS A 124 -11.48 0.15 0.49
N HIS A 125 -11.21 -0.89 -0.27
CA HIS A 125 -10.32 -0.89 -1.42
C HIS A 125 -10.99 -0.46 -2.74
N GLY A 126 -12.27 -0.07 -2.68
CA GLY A 126 -13.12 0.18 -3.84
C GLY A 126 -14.02 -1.00 -4.14
N VAL A 127 -14.99 -0.82 -5.03
CA VAL A 127 -15.96 -1.87 -5.37
C VAL A 127 -16.09 -2.04 -6.89
N PRO A 128 -16.00 -3.27 -7.41
CA PRO A 128 -16.36 -3.62 -8.79
C PRO A 128 -17.88 -3.59 -9.00
N SER A 129 -18.31 -3.59 -10.24
CA SER A 129 -19.73 -3.75 -10.57
C SER A 129 -20.17 -5.21 -10.46
N PHE A 130 -21.45 -5.42 -10.10
CA PHE A 130 -22.03 -6.78 -10.10
C PHE A 130 -21.97 -7.45 -11.48
N LYS A 131 -22.18 -6.70 -12.57
CA LYS A 131 -22.10 -7.23 -13.94
C LYS A 131 -20.73 -7.85 -14.29
N LEU A 132 -19.65 -7.34 -13.72
CA LEU A 132 -18.32 -7.94 -13.90
C LEU A 132 -18.23 -9.27 -13.15
N PHE A 133 -18.72 -9.31 -11.91
CA PHE A 133 -18.74 -10.51 -11.10
C PHE A 133 -19.62 -11.60 -11.73
N GLU A 134 -20.80 -11.23 -12.21
CA GLU A 134 -21.69 -12.11 -12.97
C GLU A 134 -21.00 -12.70 -14.20
N LYS A 135 -20.33 -11.86 -15.02
CA LYS A 135 -19.54 -12.31 -16.18
C LYS A 135 -18.42 -13.28 -15.79
N TYR A 136 -17.75 -13.01 -14.67
CA TYR A 136 -16.73 -13.89 -14.13
C TYR A 136 -17.28 -15.26 -13.74
N VAL A 137 -18.37 -15.29 -12.96
CA VAL A 137 -18.99 -16.55 -12.55
C VAL A 137 -19.47 -17.36 -13.76
N HIS A 138 -20.09 -16.71 -14.76
CA HIS A 138 -20.52 -17.37 -15.98
C HIS A 138 -19.38 -17.99 -16.80
N SER A 139 -18.15 -17.48 -16.69
CA SER A 139 -17.01 -17.96 -17.48
C SER A 139 -16.57 -19.39 -17.12
N PHE A 140 -16.90 -19.90 -15.94
CA PHE A 140 -16.51 -21.24 -15.50
C PHE A 140 -17.68 -22.17 -15.10
N THR A 141 -18.92 -21.74 -15.25
CA THR A 141 -20.07 -22.51 -14.78
C THR A 141 -20.81 -23.26 -15.90
N ASN A 142 -20.51 -22.99 -17.17
CA ASN A 142 -21.14 -23.67 -18.32
C ASN A 142 -22.66 -23.90 -18.16
N SER A 143 -23.39 -22.85 -17.74
CA SER A 143 -24.83 -22.85 -17.46
C SER A 143 -25.27 -23.58 -16.16
N ASN A 144 -24.37 -24.16 -15.39
CA ASN A 144 -24.69 -24.66 -14.06
C ASN A 144 -24.84 -23.53 -13.07
N ARG A 145 -25.69 -23.70 -12.07
CA ARG A 145 -25.98 -22.67 -11.08
C ARG A 145 -25.00 -22.74 -9.92
N VAL A 146 -24.26 -21.66 -9.70
CA VAL A 146 -23.50 -21.43 -8.46
C VAL A 146 -24.48 -20.97 -7.38
N THR A 147 -24.45 -21.61 -6.22
CA THR A 147 -25.40 -21.33 -5.13
C THR A 147 -24.79 -20.51 -4.01
N GLN A 148 -23.46 -20.58 -3.85
CA GLN A 148 -22.71 -19.85 -2.83
C GLN A 148 -21.37 -19.43 -3.41
N TYR A 149 -20.87 -18.26 -2.99
CA TYR A 149 -19.54 -17.79 -3.38
C TYR A 149 -18.88 -17.09 -2.19
N HIS A 150 -17.69 -17.53 -1.84
CA HIS A 150 -16.86 -16.94 -0.80
C HIS A 150 -15.62 -16.34 -1.45
N PHE A 151 -15.44 -15.02 -1.34
CA PHE A 151 -14.27 -14.32 -1.88
C PHE A 151 -12.99 -14.61 -1.09
N ARG A 152 -13.14 -15.05 0.14
CA ARG A 152 -12.09 -15.51 1.06
C ARG A 152 -12.67 -16.67 1.84
N ASP A 153 -12.12 -17.85 1.64
CA ASP A 153 -12.60 -19.03 2.32
C ASP A 153 -11.98 -19.14 3.71
N SER A 154 -12.80 -19.47 4.70
CA SER A 154 -12.37 -19.57 6.10
C SER A 154 -11.60 -20.86 6.43
N ASP A 155 -11.46 -21.78 5.47
CA ASP A 155 -10.66 -23.00 5.65
C ASP A 155 -9.16 -22.73 5.49
N ASP A 156 -8.80 -21.59 4.87
CA ASP A 156 -7.42 -21.19 4.65
C ASP A 156 -6.91 -20.29 5.79
N GLU A 157 -5.59 -20.16 5.91
CA GLU A 157 -4.94 -19.24 6.83
C GLU A 157 -5.14 -17.79 6.39
N TRP A 158 -5.30 -16.89 7.34
CA TRP A 158 -5.47 -15.46 7.09
C TRP A 158 -4.31 -14.86 6.28
N GLY A 159 -4.65 -14.21 5.18
CA GLY A 159 -3.72 -13.63 4.22
C GLY A 159 -3.40 -14.52 3.02
N THR A 160 -3.76 -15.81 3.07
CA THR A 160 -3.56 -16.77 1.99
C THR A 160 -4.88 -17.28 1.40
N GLU A 161 -5.99 -16.78 1.88
CA GLU A 161 -7.33 -17.26 1.57
C GLU A 161 -7.61 -17.27 0.07
N ARG A 162 -8.14 -18.40 -0.38
CA ARG A 162 -8.66 -18.61 -1.72
C ARG A 162 -10.14 -18.22 -1.79
N ALA A 163 -10.63 -17.98 -3.00
CA ALA A 163 -12.06 -17.99 -3.23
C ALA A 163 -12.60 -19.42 -3.28
N SER A 164 -13.88 -19.60 -2.92
CA SER A 164 -14.59 -20.87 -3.13
C SER A 164 -16.03 -20.63 -3.56
N TYR A 165 -16.61 -21.62 -4.23
CA TYR A 165 -18.01 -21.60 -4.60
C TYR A 165 -18.63 -23.00 -4.56
N CYS A 166 -19.96 -23.08 -4.45
CA CYS A 166 -20.69 -24.32 -4.51
C CYS A 166 -21.34 -24.50 -5.87
N LEU A 167 -21.01 -25.60 -6.54
CA LEU A 167 -21.56 -26.01 -7.82
C LEU A 167 -22.11 -27.44 -7.69
N ASN A 168 -23.43 -27.63 -7.90
CA ASN A 168 -24.08 -28.94 -7.74
C ASN A 168 -23.75 -29.59 -6.36
N ASP A 169 -23.87 -28.80 -5.30
CA ASP A 169 -23.58 -29.13 -3.89
C ASP A 169 -22.13 -29.55 -3.58
N LYS A 170 -21.21 -29.36 -4.52
CA LYS A 170 -19.78 -29.56 -4.32
C LYS A 170 -19.09 -28.21 -4.12
N LYS A 171 -18.31 -28.10 -3.04
CA LYS A 171 -17.43 -26.94 -2.80
C LYS A 171 -16.21 -27.05 -3.70
N ILE A 172 -15.95 -26.00 -4.46
CA ILE A 172 -14.81 -25.87 -5.39
C ILE A 172 -13.99 -24.66 -4.96
N TYR A 173 -12.68 -24.84 -4.88
CA TYR A 173 -11.74 -23.74 -4.58
C TYR A 173 -11.18 -23.16 -5.87
N VAL A 174 -10.99 -21.84 -5.87
CA VAL A 174 -10.32 -21.10 -6.94
C VAL A 174 -8.93 -20.74 -6.45
N GLU A 175 -7.91 -21.34 -7.03
CA GLU A 175 -6.53 -21.02 -6.67
C GLU A 175 -6.21 -19.55 -6.97
N LYS A 176 -5.45 -18.89 -6.10
CA LYS A 176 -5.18 -17.44 -6.22
C LYS A 176 -4.58 -17.04 -7.57
N LYS A 177 -3.74 -17.89 -8.15
CA LYS A 177 -3.13 -17.70 -9.48
C LYS A 177 -4.13 -17.73 -10.62
N ASP A 178 -5.26 -18.45 -10.44
CA ASP A 178 -6.31 -18.67 -11.45
C ASP A 178 -7.51 -17.74 -11.23
N ASP A 179 -7.53 -16.99 -10.11
CA ASP A 179 -8.60 -16.05 -9.79
C ASP A 179 -8.41 -14.71 -10.51
N ILE A 180 -8.82 -14.67 -11.77
CA ILE A 180 -8.77 -13.47 -12.60
C ILE A 180 -9.61 -12.32 -12.03
N TYR A 181 -10.68 -12.61 -11.26
CA TYR A 181 -11.50 -11.58 -10.63
C TYR A 181 -10.72 -10.85 -9.52
N SER A 182 -10.08 -11.60 -8.63
CA SER A 182 -9.20 -11.04 -7.61
C SER A 182 -8.03 -10.29 -8.23
N TYR A 183 -7.43 -10.84 -9.30
CA TYR A 183 -6.37 -10.15 -10.04
C TYR A 183 -6.80 -8.78 -10.56
N VAL A 184 -7.93 -8.71 -11.27
CA VAL A 184 -8.48 -7.46 -11.84
C VAL A 184 -8.87 -6.47 -10.72
N PHE A 185 -9.36 -6.98 -9.59
CA PHE A 185 -9.67 -6.18 -8.41
C PHE A 185 -8.40 -5.60 -7.76
N GLU A 186 -7.37 -6.42 -7.53
CA GLU A 186 -6.08 -6.01 -6.96
C GLU A 186 -5.37 -4.99 -7.87
N LYS A 187 -5.41 -5.19 -9.19
CA LYS A 187 -4.88 -4.24 -10.19
C LYS A 187 -5.71 -2.97 -10.33
N LYS A 188 -6.89 -2.90 -9.68
CA LYS A 188 -7.80 -1.74 -9.73
C LYS A 188 -8.31 -1.42 -11.14
N TYR A 189 -8.42 -2.42 -12.03
CA TYR A 189 -8.93 -2.21 -13.39
C TYR A 189 -10.45 -2.05 -13.45
N CYS A 190 -11.17 -2.60 -12.46
CA CYS A 190 -12.62 -2.83 -12.53
C CYS A 190 -13.47 -2.00 -11.57
N LEU A 191 -12.89 -1.09 -10.80
CA LEU A 191 -13.62 -0.35 -9.77
C LEU A 191 -14.61 0.65 -10.37
N ARG A 192 -15.60 1.06 -9.57
CA ARG A 192 -16.48 2.18 -9.93
C ARG A 192 -15.67 3.46 -10.12
N LYS A 193 -16.08 4.32 -11.07
CA LYS A 193 -15.40 5.61 -11.32
C LYS A 193 -15.20 6.44 -10.06
N SER A 194 -16.23 6.51 -9.19
CA SER A 194 -16.16 7.25 -7.93
C SER A 194 -15.15 6.70 -6.91
N CYS A 195 -14.72 5.43 -7.02
CA CYS A 195 -13.73 4.86 -6.12
C CYS A 195 -12.32 5.38 -6.36
N TYR A 196 -12.03 5.88 -7.58
CA TYR A 196 -10.74 6.47 -7.92
C TYR A 196 -10.56 7.90 -7.37
N ASN A 197 -11.65 8.52 -6.94
CA ASN A 197 -11.65 9.82 -6.27
C ASN A 197 -12.64 9.78 -5.10
N CYS A 198 -12.41 8.86 -4.15
CA CYS A 198 -13.28 8.68 -3.00
C CYS A 198 -13.09 9.84 -2.01
N LYS A 199 -14.20 10.45 -1.61
CA LYS A 199 -14.23 11.60 -0.68
C LYS A 199 -14.44 11.19 0.79
N PHE A 200 -14.45 9.90 1.10
CA PHE A 200 -14.89 9.38 2.40
C PHE A 200 -13.82 8.56 3.12
N LYS A 201 -12.54 8.76 2.79
CA LYS A 201 -11.41 8.06 3.39
C LYS A 201 -10.72 8.91 4.45
N GLY A 202 -9.93 8.25 5.31
CA GLY A 202 -9.13 8.92 6.33
C GLY A 202 -9.98 9.72 7.31
N GLU A 203 -9.66 10.97 7.47
CA GLU A 203 -10.35 11.92 8.35
C GLU A 203 -11.75 12.31 7.83
N ASN A 204 -12.01 12.13 6.54
CA ASN A 204 -13.33 12.40 5.94
C ASN A 204 -14.37 11.30 6.22
N SER A 205 -14.02 10.26 6.95
CA SER A 205 -14.93 9.22 7.41
C SER A 205 -16.10 9.82 8.19
N LYS A 206 -17.28 9.22 8.01
CA LYS A 206 -18.48 9.57 8.77
C LYS A 206 -18.92 8.43 9.70
N ALA A 207 -18.12 7.39 9.85
CA ALA A 207 -18.43 6.25 10.70
C ALA A 207 -18.18 6.55 12.18
N ASP A 208 -18.74 5.73 13.04
CA ASP A 208 -18.48 5.73 14.47
C ASP A 208 -17.31 4.77 14.80
N ILE A 209 -17.18 3.70 14.00
CA ILE A 209 -16.06 2.74 14.06
C ILE A 209 -15.62 2.40 12.64
N THR A 210 -14.32 2.35 12.40
CA THR A 210 -13.74 1.77 11.18
C THR A 210 -13.11 0.44 11.53
N ILE A 211 -13.38 -0.60 10.74
CA ILE A 211 -12.81 -1.94 10.90
C ILE A 211 -12.19 -2.45 9.59
N GLY A 212 -11.23 -3.34 9.69
CA GLY A 212 -10.62 -4.02 8.54
C GLY A 212 -9.56 -5.00 8.97
N ASP A 213 -8.92 -5.69 8.03
CA ASP A 213 -7.76 -6.50 8.35
C ASP A 213 -6.63 -5.61 8.87
N TYR A 214 -5.92 -6.06 9.89
CA TYR A 214 -4.72 -5.37 10.36
C TYR A 214 -3.49 -6.04 9.74
N TRP A 215 -3.28 -5.79 8.45
CA TRP A 215 -2.11 -6.30 7.75
C TRP A 215 -0.82 -5.85 8.42
N GLY A 216 0.18 -6.73 8.47
CA GLY A 216 1.47 -6.42 9.06
C GLY A 216 1.50 -6.20 10.57
N ILE A 217 0.43 -6.54 11.30
CA ILE A 217 0.34 -6.34 12.75
C ILE A 217 1.49 -7.02 13.51
N GLN A 218 1.98 -8.16 13.06
CA GLN A 218 3.10 -8.87 13.66
C GLN A 218 4.41 -8.08 13.63
N ASN A 219 4.55 -7.15 12.66
CA ASN A 219 5.70 -6.27 12.54
C ASN A 219 5.56 -5.02 13.42
N GLU A 220 4.32 -4.52 13.54
CA GLU A 220 3.99 -3.32 14.33
C GLU A 220 3.88 -3.62 15.83
N HIS A 221 3.50 -4.85 16.18
CA HIS A 221 3.29 -5.32 17.55
C HIS A 221 3.86 -6.73 17.68
N ASN A 222 5.12 -6.81 18.11
CA ASN A 222 5.88 -8.06 18.19
C ASN A 222 5.11 -9.15 18.95
N GLY A 223 4.90 -10.29 18.28
CA GLY A 223 4.21 -11.46 18.82
C GLY A 223 2.68 -11.39 18.85
N PHE A 224 2.06 -10.29 18.43
CA PHE A 224 0.60 -10.22 18.34
C PHE A 224 0.12 -10.65 16.95
N TYR A 225 -0.28 -11.90 16.83
CA TYR A 225 -0.75 -12.51 15.58
C TYR A 225 -1.78 -13.60 15.86
N ASN A 226 -2.68 -13.85 14.91
CA ASN A 226 -3.58 -15.00 14.92
C ASN A 226 -3.77 -15.49 13.47
N ALA A 227 -3.57 -16.78 13.23
CA ALA A 227 -3.69 -17.41 11.91
C ALA A 227 -5.10 -17.33 11.30
N ASN A 228 -6.13 -17.12 12.13
CA ASN A 228 -7.51 -16.90 11.67
C ASN A 228 -7.85 -15.41 11.48
N GLY A 229 -6.88 -14.51 11.68
CA GLY A 229 -7.00 -13.09 11.38
C GLY A 229 -7.02 -12.16 12.60
N VAL A 230 -6.53 -10.95 12.36
CA VAL A 230 -6.58 -9.84 13.31
C VAL A 230 -7.21 -8.64 12.63
N SER A 231 -8.18 -8.02 13.30
CA SER A 231 -8.84 -6.80 12.82
C SER A 231 -8.20 -5.55 13.42
N ALA A 232 -7.99 -4.54 12.59
CA ALA A 232 -7.83 -3.17 13.04
C ALA A 232 -9.20 -2.60 13.41
N VAL A 233 -9.28 -1.89 14.54
CA VAL A 233 -10.47 -1.19 15.03
C VAL A 233 -10.07 0.24 15.34
N ILE A 234 -10.69 1.20 14.65
CA ILE A 234 -10.48 2.63 14.86
C ILE A 234 -11.81 3.21 15.38
N ILE A 235 -11.82 3.61 16.62
CA ILE A 235 -12.98 4.21 17.28
C ILE A 235 -12.92 5.71 17.05
N ARG A 236 -13.95 6.24 16.37
CA ARG A 236 -13.99 7.63 15.92
C ARG A 236 -14.90 8.54 16.74
N THR A 237 -15.87 7.96 17.45
CA THR A 237 -16.85 8.71 18.24
C THR A 237 -17.09 8.06 19.59
N GLU A 238 -17.70 8.82 20.53
CA GLU A 238 -18.14 8.27 21.82
C GLU A 238 -19.14 7.13 21.66
N LYS A 239 -20.09 7.24 20.72
CA LYS A 239 -21.04 6.17 20.41
C LYS A 239 -20.34 4.89 19.97
N GLY A 240 -19.31 5.02 19.13
CA GLY A 240 -18.46 3.89 18.74
C GLY A 240 -17.75 3.26 19.93
N ARG A 241 -17.25 4.10 20.85
CA ARG A 241 -16.61 3.65 22.08
C ARG A 241 -17.59 2.87 22.98
N ASP A 242 -18.79 3.37 23.16
CA ASP A 242 -19.79 2.75 24.02
C ASP A 242 -20.23 1.39 23.45
N ILE A 243 -20.49 1.31 22.16
CA ILE A 243 -20.81 0.03 21.49
C ILE A 243 -19.65 -0.96 21.60
N PHE A 244 -18.40 -0.52 21.36
CA PHE A 244 -17.25 -1.41 21.45
C PHE A 244 -17.00 -1.90 22.87
N LYS A 245 -17.23 -1.08 23.88
CA LYS A 245 -17.16 -1.48 25.29
C LYS A 245 -18.07 -2.67 25.65
N LEU A 246 -19.24 -2.78 25.01
CA LEU A 246 -20.18 -3.89 25.26
C LEU A 246 -19.60 -5.26 24.93
N CYS A 247 -18.64 -5.34 24.02
CA CYS A 247 -18.05 -6.59 23.56
C CYS A 247 -16.53 -6.64 23.71
N LYS A 248 -15.89 -5.63 24.29
CA LYS A 248 -14.42 -5.55 24.38
C LYS A 248 -13.79 -6.77 25.06
N GLU A 249 -14.44 -7.28 26.08
CA GLU A 249 -13.99 -8.47 26.84
C GLU A 249 -14.09 -9.77 26.02
N ASP A 250 -14.82 -9.78 24.90
CA ASP A 250 -14.89 -10.94 24.01
C ASP A 250 -13.64 -11.08 23.13
N TYR A 251 -12.75 -10.07 23.12
CA TYR A 251 -11.55 -10.01 22.28
C TYR A 251 -10.26 -10.18 23.08
N VAL A 252 -9.27 -10.78 22.40
CA VAL A 252 -7.86 -10.52 22.68
C VAL A 252 -7.49 -9.26 21.91
N TYR A 253 -6.92 -8.27 22.57
CA TYR A 253 -6.63 -6.99 21.91
C TYR A 253 -5.31 -6.37 22.37
N ILE A 254 -4.75 -5.53 21.51
CA ILE A 254 -3.61 -4.67 21.76
C ILE A 254 -3.92 -3.24 21.34
N LYS A 255 -3.46 -2.24 22.10
CA LYS A 255 -3.55 -0.83 21.69
C LYS A 255 -2.61 -0.57 20.52
N SER A 256 -3.05 0.27 19.59
CA SER A 256 -2.29 0.68 18.42
C SER A 256 -2.48 2.17 18.12
N SER A 257 -2.05 2.62 16.96
CA SER A 257 -2.27 3.98 16.46
C SER A 257 -2.84 3.97 15.04
N PHE A 258 -3.43 5.09 14.64
CA PHE A 258 -3.98 5.27 13.30
C PHE A 258 -2.89 5.15 12.25
N GLU A 259 -1.71 5.69 12.51
CA GLU A 259 -0.54 5.69 11.61
C GLU A 259 -0.07 4.27 11.35
N LYS A 260 0.04 3.43 12.38
CA LYS A 260 0.43 2.02 12.26
C LYS A 260 -0.56 1.23 11.40
N VAL A 261 -1.86 1.44 11.61
CA VAL A 261 -2.89 0.82 10.76
C VAL A 261 -2.83 1.36 9.34
N ALA A 262 -2.66 2.67 9.14
CA ALA A 262 -2.59 3.29 7.82
C ALA A 262 -1.34 2.86 7.03
N HIS A 263 -0.21 2.67 7.70
CA HIS A 263 1.03 2.18 7.10
C HIS A 263 0.82 0.85 6.36
N SER A 264 0.18 -0.11 7.02
CA SER A 264 -0.09 -1.43 6.41
C SER A 264 -1.41 -1.49 5.62
N ASN A 265 -2.25 -0.45 5.71
CA ASN A 265 -3.53 -0.32 5.01
C ASN A 265 -3.64 1.01 4.27
N PRO A 266 -2.86 1.25 3.19
CA PRO A 266 -2.91 2.52 2.45
C PRO A 266 -4.30 2.91 1.97
N SER A 267 -5.18 1.92 1.75
CA SER A 267 -6.58 2.14 1.36
C SER A 267 -7.44 2.83 2.42
N LEU A 268 -6.96 2.91 3.66
CA LEU A 268 -7.61 3.65 4.74
C LEU A 268 -7.61 5.16 4.43
N VAL A 269 -6.52 5.68 3.90
CA VAL A 269 -6.29 7.12 3.69
C VAL A 269 -6.17 7.52 2.22
N HIS A 270 -5.63 6.66 1.36
CA HIS A 270 -5.33 7.00 -0.04
C HIS A 270 -6.40 6.52 -1.02
N ASN A 271 -6.63 7.31 -2.05
CA ASN A 271 -7.46 6.92 -3.18
C ASN A 271 -6.71 5.97 -4.11
N MET A 272 -7.48 5.11 -4.78
CA MET A 272 -6.93 4.25 -5.82
C MET A 272 -6.78 5.03 -7.13
N ILE A 273 -5.59 4.97 -7.74
CA ILE A 273 -5.28 5.72 -8.95
C ILE A 273 -5.18 4.74 -10.10
N ARG A 274 -5.85 4.97 -11.22
CA ARG A 274 -5.71 4.32 -12.54
C ARG A 274 -6.99 4.40 -13.39
N MET A 275 -7.61 5.57 -13.45
CA MET A 275 -8.89 5.71 -14.18
C MET A 275 -8.78 5.43 -15.70
N ASN A 276 -7.65 5.78 -16.33
CA ASN A 276 -7.45 5.56 -17.77
C ASN A 276 -7.38 4.07 -18.11
N VAL A 277 -6.65 3.27 -17.31
CA VAL A 277 -6.58 1.82 -17.47
C VAL A 277 -7.95 1.17 -17.32
N ARG A 278 -8.76 1.66 -16.37
CA ARG A 278 -10.14 1.21 -16.18
C ARG A 278 -10.98 1.38 -17.45
N ASN A 279 -10.94 2.57 -18.04
CA ASN A 279 -11.78 2.83 -19.23
C ASN A 279 -11.40 1.88 -20.37
N ARG A 280 -10.10 1.69 -20.61
CA ARG A 280 -9.60 0.78 -21.64
C ARG A 280 -9.95 -0.68 -21.33
N PHE A 281 -9.82 -1.10 -20.07
CA PHE A 281 -10.26 -2.45 -19.66
C PHE A 281 -11.73 -2.71 -20.00
N PHE A 282 -12.63 -1.77 -19.66
CA PHE A 282 -14.05 -1.92 -19.97
C PHE A 282 -14.40 -1.82 -21.46
N GLU A 283 -13.60 -1.11 -22.25
CA GLU A 283 -13.71 -1.13 -23.74
C GLU A 283 -13.39 -2.53 -24.26
N LEU A 284 -12.26 -3.09 -23.86
CA LEU A 284 -11.85 -4.44 -24.24
C LEU A 284 -12.85 -5.50 -23.78
N LEU A 285 -13.39 -5.35 -22.58
CA LEU A 285 -14.35 -6.28 -21.97
C LEU A 285 -15.71 -6.33 -22.71
N ARG A 286 -16.03 -5.36 -23.57
CA ARG A 286 -17.26 -5.40 -24.39
C ARG A 286 -17.22 -6.51 -25.44
N CYS A 287 -16.04 -6.82 -25.96
CA CYS A 287 -15.85 -7.76 -27.07
C CYS A 287 -15.09 -9.02 -26.66
N ASN A 288 -14.55 -9.09 -25.43
CA ASN A 288 -13.72 -10.19 -24.96
C ASN A 288 -14.18 -10.67 -23.59
N ASP A 289 -13.70 -11.86 -23.17
CA ASP A 289 -13.76 -12.29 -21.77
C ASP A 289 -12.76 -11.51 -20.90
N ILE A 290 -12.76 -11.78 -19.59
CA ILE A 290 -11.93 -11.03 -18.64
C ILE A 290 -10.46 -11.33 -18.86
N ASN A 291 -10.06 -12.60 -19.07
CA ASN A 291 -8.66 -12.99 -19.28
C ASN A 291 -8.10 -12.31 -20.54
N ARG A 292 -8.81 -12.43 -21.65
CA ARG A 292 -8.39 -11.82 -22.92
C ARG A 292 -8.33 -10.29 -22.83
N SER A 293 -9.25 -9.68 -22.11
CA SER A 293 -9.23 -8.23 -21.87
C SER A 293 -8.00 -7.80 -21.08
N CYS A 294 -7.58 -8.58 -20.08
CA CYS A 294 -6.34 -8.31 -19.32
C CYS A 294 -5.10 -8.49 -20.21
N GLU A 295 -5.03 -9.60 -20.95
CA GLU A 295 -3.90 -9.84 -21.86
C GLU A 295 -3.73 -8.72 -22.90
N LEU A 296 -4.83 -8.28 -23.51
CA LEU A 296 -4.80 -7.18 -24.51
C LEU A 296 -4.42 -5.87 -23.83
N LEU A 297 -5.00 -5.57 -22.66
CA LEU A 297 -4.67 -4.38 -21.90
C LEU A 297 -3.18 -4.33 -21.54
N GLU A 298 -2.60 -5.45 -21.16
CA GLU A 298 -1.20 -5.57 -20.79
C GLU A 298 -0.27 -5.50 -22.01
N LYS A 299 -0.73 -5.99 -23.17
CA LYS A 299 0.01 -5.88 -24.44
C LYS A 299 -0.09 -4.48 -25.06
N GLU A 300 -1.24 -3.81 -24.93
CA GLU A 300 -1.44 -2.45 -25.43
C GLU A 300 -0.77 -1.39 -24.56
N SER A 301 -0.57 -1.67 -23.27
CA SER A 301 0.25 -0.83 -22.42
C SER A 301 1.69 -1.02 -22.87
N VAL A 302 2.14 -0.21 -23.83
CA VAL A 302 3.56 0.10 -24.03
C VAL A 302 4.02 0.69 -22.71
N PHE A 303 4.49 -0.18 -21.82
CA PHE A 303 5.01 0.25 -20.53
C PHE A 303 6.32 0.98 -20.81
N CYS A 304 6.36 2.26 -20.45
CA CYS A 304 7.62 2.93 -20.26
C CYS A 304 8.30 2.24 -19.05
N ASN A 305 9.17 1.31 -19.33
CA ASN A 305 9.91 0.60 -18.30
C ASN A 305 11.00 1.52 -17.75
N VAL A 306 11.02 1.67 -16.43
CA VAL A 306 12.00 2.49 -15.72
C VAL A 306 12.71 1.63 -14.68
N SER A 307 14.03 1.58 -14.76
CA SER A 307 14.90 1.08 -13.69
C SER A 307 15.45 2.26 -12.89
N ILE A 308 15.60 2.11 -11.59
CA ILE A 308 16.06 3.18 -10.69
C ILE A 308 17.31 2.70 -9.95
N VAL A 309 18.35 3.52 -9.94
CA VAL A 309 19.52 3.39 -9.06
C VAL A 309 19.60 4.64 -8.20
N GLY A 310 19.33 4.50 -6.91
CA GLY A 310 19.31 5.64 -6.00
C GLY A 310 18.27 5.54 -4.91
N SER A 311 17.94 6.68 -4.34
CA SER A 311 17.13 6.81 -3.15
C SER A 311 15.64 6.49 -3.35
N TYR A 312 14.96 6.34 -2.23
CA TYR A 312 13.49 6.27 -2.21
C TYR A 312 12.85 7.55 -2.77
N GLY A 313 13.56 8.69 -2.71
CA GLY A 313 13.14 9.96 -3.32
C GLY A 313 12.87 9.84 -4.81
N SER A 314 13.80 9.26 -5.57
CA SER A 314 13.59 8.99 -7.02
C SER A 314 12.43 8.04 -7.28
N ARG A 315 12.25 7.03 -6.42
CA ARG A 315 11.09 6.13 -6.51
C ARG A 315 9.77 6.87 -6.27
N LEU A 316 9.72 7.78 -5.29
CA LEU A 316 8.53 8.62 -5.05
C LEU A 316 8.21 9.49 -6.25
N ILE A 317 9.22 10.10 -6.89
CA ILE A 317 9.06 10.91 -8.11
C ILE A 317 8.43 10.08 -9.24
N VAL A 318 8.97 8.88 -9.49
CA VAL A 318 8.43 7.97 -10.51
C VAL A 318 7.02 7.49 -10.13
N ASN A 319 6.76 7.20 -8.85
CA ASN A 319 5.43 6.82 -8.37
C ASN A 319 4.42 7.95 -8.57
N LYS A 320 4.79 9.20 -8.28
CA LYS A 320 3.94 10.37 -8.55
C LYS A 320 3.57 10.50 -10.03
N LEU A 321 4.50 10.18 -10.93
CA LEU A 321 4.21 10.15 -12.36
C LEU A 321 3.30 8.95 -12.71
N ARG A 322 3.52 7.79 -12.11
CA ARG A 322 2.63 6.61 -12.27
C ARG A 322 1.20 6.88 -11.80
N GLU A 323 1.02 7.71 -10.80
CA GLU A 323 -0.30 8.15 -10.35
C GLU A 323 -1.08 8.83 -11.47
N LYS A 324 -0.40 9.60 -12.29
CA LYS A 324 -0.97 10.34 -13.43
C LYS A 324 -0.96 9.54 -14.73
N LYS A 325 0.04 8.71 -14.94
CA LYS A 325 0.32 7.94 -16.16
C LYS A 325 0.54 6.46 -15.83
N SER A 326 -0.51 5.67 -15.95
CA SER A 326 -0.49 4.23 -15.59
C SER A 326 0.40 3.35 -16.48
N THR A 327 0.94 3.91 -17.56
CA THR A 327 1.83 3.22 -18.51
C THR A 327 3.28 3.09 -18.03
N ILE A 328 3.63 3.64 -16.86
CA ILE A 328 4.98 3.51 -16.30
C ILE A 328 5.08 2.27 -15.43
N LYS A 329 6.11 1.46 -15.66
CA LYS A 329 6.45 0.29 -14.84
C LYS A 329 7.85 0.46 -14.25
N ILE A 330 7.95 0.51 -12.93
CA ILE A 330 9.26 0.37 -12.27
C ILE A 330 9.63 -1.11 -12.34
N ARG A 331 10.67 -1.42 -13.10
CA ARG A 331 11.16 -2.78 -13.30
C ARG A 331 12.10 -3.20 -12.19
N SER A 332 13.03 -2.34 -11.83
CA SER A 332 13.95 -2.56 -10.71
C SER A 332 14.21 -1.26 -9.96
N HIS A 333 14.59 -1.38 -8.69
CA HIS A 333 15.05 -0.27 -7.87
C HIS A 333 16.19 -0.75 -6.98
N ILE A 334 17.39 -0.30 -7.27
CA ILE A 334 18.58 -0.50 -6.46
C ILE A 334 18.67 0.68 -5.50
N THR A 335 18.53 0.41 -4.23
CA THR A 335 18.55 1.41 -3.13
C THR A 335 19.29 0.82 -1.93
N ASN A 336 19.51 1.60 -0.90
CA ASN A 336 20.26 1.22 0.31
C ASN A 336 21.71 0.79 0.02
N SER A 337 22.28 1.28 -1.07
CA SER A 337 23.63 0.97 -1.50
C SER A 337 24.33 2.20 -2.03
N THR A 338 25.50 2.52 -1.48
CA THR A 338 26.39 3.54 -2.05
C THR A 338 27.08 3.01 -3.29
N LEU A 339 27.45 3.89 -4.22
CA LEU A 339 28.14 3.50 -5.44
C LEU A 339 29.50 2.84 -5.14
N THR A 340 30.19 3.35 -4.11
CA THR A 340 31.44 2.75 -3.63
C THR A 340 31.25 1.31 -3.18
N SER A 341 30.17 1.00 -2.48
CA SER A 341 29.81 -0.36 -2.10
C SER A 341 29.41 -1.20 -3.30
N MET A 342 28.54 -0.70 -4.15
CA MET A 342 28.06 -1.41 -5.35
C MET A 342 29.20 -1.91 -6.23
N MET A 343 30.28 -1.12 -6.36
CA MET A 343 31.43 -1.40 -7.22
C MET A 343 32.57 -2.13 -6.51
N ALA A 344 32.43 -2.48 -5.24
CA ALA A 344 33.41 -3.26 -4.47
C ALA A 344 33.29 -4.77 -4.75
N VAL A 345 34.17 -5.55 -4.15
CA VAL A 345 34.06 -7.00 -4.17
C VAL A 345 32.99 -7.51 -3.21
N PRO A 346 32.30 -8.64 -3.50
CA PRO A 346 31.32 -9.23 -2.60
C PRO A 346 31.93 -9.58 -1.25
N THR A 347 31.22 -9.32 -0.16
CA THR A 347 31.67 -9.72 1.17
C THR A 347 31.35 -11.18 1.46
N LYS A 348 32.31 -11.88 2.08
CA LYS A 348 32.15 -13.22 2.64
C LYS A 348 32.14 -13.19 4.18
N LYS A 349 32.27 -12.00 4.77
CA LYS A 349 32.35 -11.80 6.23
C LYS A 349 31.01 -11.91 6.93
N ILE A 350 29.91 -11.83 6.18
CA ILE A 350 28.53 -11.91 6.71
C ILE A 350 27.83 -13.11 6.09
N ASP A 351 27.30 -13.97 6.96
CA ASP A 351 26.49 -15.11 6.53
C ASP A 351 25.08 -14.64 6.17
N VAL A 352 24.84 -14.52 4.89
CA VAL A 352 23.56 -14.05 4.33
C VAL A 352 22.35 -14.88 4.79
N GLN A 353 22.55 -16.18 5.09
CA GLN A 353 21.47 -17.08 5.54
C GLN A 353 21.00 -16.77 6.97
N LYS A 354 21.83 -16.10 7.75
CA LYS A 354 21.50 -15.70 9.13
C LYS A 354 20.77 -14.35 9.23
N ILE A 355 20.66 -13.64 8.11
CA ILE A 355 20.02 -12.32 8.08
C ILE A 355 18.50 -12.49 8.16
N LYS A 356 17.90 -11.90 9.17
CA LYS A 356 16.45 -11.79 9.32
C LYS A 356 16.04 -10.33 9.11
N CYS A 357 15.29 -10.06 8.07
CA CYS A 357 14.71 -8.76 7.80
C CYS A 357 13.21 -8.93 7.63
N SER A 358 12.43 -8.10 8.29
CA SER A 358 10.96 -8.16 8.26
C SER A 358 10.36 -7.68 6.94
N ASN A 359 11.12 -6.95 6.14
CA ASN A 359 10.69 -6.36 4.88
C ASN A 359 11.46 -7.00 3.71
N GLU A 360 10.76 -7.78 2.89
CA GLU A 360 11.35 -8.49 1.74
C GLU A 360 12.10 -7.56 0.77
N TYR A 361 11.59 -6.35 0.57
CA TYR A 361 12.20 -5.37 -0.31
C TYR A 361 13.56 -4.86 0.26
N ARG A 362 13.61 -4.54 1.56
CA ARG A 362 14.85 -4.16 2.25
C ARG A 362 15.83 -5.32 2.32
N TYR A 363 15.33 -6.54 2.57
CA TYR A 363 16.13 -7.75 2.53
C TYR A 363 16.80 -7.95 1.15
N ALA A 364 16.03 -7.83 0.07
CA ALA A 364 16.56 -7.96 -1.29
C ALA A 364 17.65 -6.91 -1.59
N SER A 365 17.44 -5.64 -1.22
CA SER A 365 18.43 -4.57 -1.38
C SER A 365 19.73 -4.88 -0.64
N LEU A 366 19.62 -5.35 0.61
CA LEU A 366 20.77 -5.71 1.43
C LEU A 366 21.56 -6.88 0.82
N ILE A 367 20.86 -7.93 0.34
CA ILE A 367 21.48 -9.08 -0.31
C ILE A 367 22.21 -8.66 -1.60
N HIS A 368 21.62 -7.76 -2.39
CA HIS A 368 22.26 -7.21 -3.57
C HIS A 368 23.52 -6.41 -3.23
N ASP A 369 23.48 -5.62 -2.14
CA ASP A 369 24.66 -4.88 -1.68
C ASP A 369 25.79 -5.82 -1.20
N MET A 370 25.47 -6.92 -0.54
CA MET A 370 26.45 -7.91 -0.09
C MET A 370 27.03 -8.76 -1.23
N LYS A 371 26.19 -9.22 -2.15
CA LYS A 371 26.57 -10.11 -3.26
C LYS A 371 27.11 -9.37 -4.48
N LYS A 372 26.88 -8.05 -4.58
CA LYS A 372 27.26 -7.21 -5.73
C LYS A 372 26.65 -7.69 -7.06
N ASP A 373 25.49 -8.31 -7.00
CA ASP A 373 24.80 -8.84 -8.18
C ASP A 373 23.68 -7.90 -8.72
N TRP A 374 23.68 -6.64 -8.27
CA TRP A 374 22.75 -5.58 -8.62
C TRP A 374 22.59 -5.38 -10.13
N PHE A 375 23.68 -5.55 -10.91
CA PHE A 375 23.66 -5.35 -12.36
C PHE A 375 22.68 -6.28 -13.06
N LYS A 376 22.46 -7.51 -12.56
CA LYS A 376 21.49 -8.46 -13.12
C LYS A 376 20.07 -7.89 -13.11
N SER A 377 19.73 -7.13 -12.07
CA SER A 377 18.45 -6.47 -11.93
C SER A 377 18.30 -5.24 -12.85
N LEU A 378 19.42 -4.67 -13.30
CA LEU A 378 19.43 -3.51 -14.20
C LEU A 378 19.50 -3.87 -15.67
N LEU A 379 19.79 -5.13 -16.04
CA LEU A 379 19.85 -5.53 -17.45
C LEU A 379 18.51 -5.20 -18.13
N PRO A 380 18.48 -4.31 -19.15
CA PRO A 380 17.24 -3.90 -19.78
C PRO A 380 16.62 -5.07 -20.54
N GLN A 381 15.29 -5.16 -20.52
CA GLN A 381 14.53 -6.15 -21.28
C GLN A 381 14.19 -5.66 -22.70
N SER A 382 14.32 -4.35 -22.94
CA SER A 382 14.15 -3.72 -24.24
C SER A 382 15.08 -2.53 -24.40
N LYS A 383 15.29 -2.09 -25.66
CA LYS A 383 16.10 -0.90 -25.96
C LYS A 383 15.43 0.41 -25.50
N ASP A 384 14.12 0.38 -25.25
CA ASP A 384 13.32 1.55 -24.87
C ASP A 384 13.20 1.67 -23.34
N GLU A 385 14.03 0.98 -22.59
CA GLU A 385 14.03 1.03 -21.12
C GLU A 385 14.82 2.24 -20.64
N TRP A 386 14.26 2.94 -19.64
CA TRP A 386 14.84 4.14 -19.06
C TRP A 386 15.56 3.81 -17.75
N LEU A 387 16.66 4.48 -17.49
CA LEU A 387 17.43 4.41 -16.25
C LEU A 387 17.38 5.76 -15.53
N VAL A 388 16.80 5.78 -14.34
CA VAL A 388 16.80 6.95 -13.44
C VAL A 388 17.85 6.76 -12.37
N ILE A 389 18.69 7.76 -12.17
CA ILE A 389 19.80 7.73 -11.22
C ILE A 389 19.73 8.93 -10.28
N ASP A 390 20.00 8.72 -8.99
CA ASP A 390 20.38 9.75 -8.03
C ASP A 390 21.47 9.24 -7.09
N PHE A 391 22.20 10.15 -6.43
CA PHE A 391 23.27 9.84 -5.50
C PHE A 391 22.95 10.21 -4.03
N LEU A 392 21.68 10.29 -3.66
CA LEU A 392 21.31 10.61 -2.28
C LEU A 392 21.63 9.48 -1.30
N GLU A 393 21.76 8.23 -1.80
CA GLU A 393 22.19 7.08 -0.98
C GLU A 393 23.65 7.17 -0.55
N GLU A 394 24.47 8.02 -1.20
CA GLU A 394 25.87 8.27 -0.78
C GLU A 394 25.96 8.87 0.62
N ARG A 395 24.88 9.42 1.17
CA ARG A 395 24.81 9.88 2.55
C ARG A 395 25.13 8.82 3.60
N PHE A 396 24.96 7.55 3.25
CA PHE A 396 25.23 6.45 4.17
C PHE A 396 26.72 6.23 4.40
N PRO A 397 27.15 5.92 5.63
CA PRO A 397 28.48 5.37 5.89
C PRO A 397 28.66 4.03 5.18
N ILE A 398 29.89 3.60 5.09
CA ILE A 398 30.25 2.26 4.62
C ILE A 398 31.03 1.50 5.69
N TYR A 399 30.90 0.17 5.69
CA TYR A 399 31.75 -0.74 6.43
C TYR A 399 32.84 -1.27 5.49
N LEU A 400 34.09 -1.01 5.84
CA LEU A 400 35.28 -1.51 5.12
C LEU A 400 35.89 -2.66 5.92
N PHE A 401 35.87 -3.84 5.34
CA PHE A 401 36.46 -5.04 5.92
C PHE A 401 37.95 -5.15 5.62
N ASP A 402 38.68 -6.00 6.38
CA ASP A 402 40.08 -6.27 6.24
C ASP A 402 40.47 -6.93 4.91
N ASP A 403 39.55 -7.64 4.25
CA ASP A 403 39.72 -8.24 2.92
C ASP A 403 39.42 -7.24 1.77
N GLY A 404 39.16 -5.98 2.07
CA GLY A 404 38.87 -4.93 1.11
C GLY A 404 37.41 -4.94 0.59
N SER A 405 36.57 -5.86 1.06
CA SER A 405 35.13 -5.80 0.74
C SER A 405 34.44 -4.65 1.48
N ILE A 406 33.39 -4.11 0.89
CA ILE A 406 32.66 -2.95 1.38
C ILE A 406 31.16 -3.27 1.36
N ILE A 407 30.44 -2.86 2.40
CA ILE A 407 28.97 -2.82 2.41
C ILE A 407 28.49 -1.47 2.90
N THR A 408 27.29 -1.11 2.51
CA THR A 408 26.66 0.14 2.95
C THR A 408 26.02 -0.02 4.35
N ASP A 409 26.30 0.89 5.27
CA ASP A 409 25.61 1.00 6.55
C ASP A 409 24.22 1.61 6.33
N SER A 410 23.37 0.89 5.62
CA SER A 410 22.04 1.32 5.22
C SER A 410 20.99 1.08 6.31
N GLU A 411 19.84 1.73 6.18
CA GLU A 411 18.70 1.48 7.06
C GLU A 411 18.30 0.00 7.07
N ALA A 412 18.36 -0.66 5.91
CA ALA A 412 18.06 -2.09 5.79
C ALA A 412 19.02 -2.95 6.64
N LEU A 413 20.31 -2.59 6.68
CA LEU A 413 21.30 -3.29 7.47
C LEU A 413 21.10 -3.07 8.96
N ARG A 414 20.85 -1.82 9.38
CA ARG A 414 20.62 -1.45 10.79
C ARG A 414 19.40 -2.14 11.38
N GLU A 415 18.33 -2.33 10.60
CA GLU A 415 17.15 -3.08 11.04
C GLU A 415 17.45 -4.53 11.37
N CYS A 416 18.42 -5.15 10.69
CA CYS A 416 18.80 -6.54 10.92
C CYS A 416 19.56 -6.78 12.23
N LYS A 417 20.00 -5.70 12.91
CA LYS A 417 20.75 -5.74 14.19
C LYS A 417 21.92 -6.74 14.19
N ILE A 418 22.67 -6.78 13.10
CA ILE A 418 23.83 -7.65 12.95
C ILE A 418 25.06 -6.90 13.49
N GLU A 419 25.83 -7.56 14.33
CA GLU A 419 27.14 -7.05 14.72
C GLU A 419 28.12 -7.17 13.55
N ILE A 420 28.77 -6.05 13.22
CA ILE A 420 29.69 -5.95 12.08
C ILE A 420 31.06 -5.57 12.62
N ASP A 421 32.01 -6.50 12.47
CA ASP A 421 33.42 -6.26 12.76
C ASP A 421 34.11 -5.71 11.52
N ALA A 422 34.03 -4.40 11.33
CA ALA A 422 34.63 -3.69 10.21
C ALA A 422 34.83 -2.20 10.55
N LYS A 423 35.72 -1.54 9.82
CA LYS A 423 35.94 -0.10 9.98
C LYS A 423 34.76 0.67 9.36
N THR A 424 34.07 1.48 10.17
CA THR A 424 33.07 2.42 9.66
C THR A 424 33.76 3.63 9.05
N VAL A 425 33.37 4.02 7.83
CA VAL A 425 33.89 5.19 7.12
C VAL A 425 32.69 6.06 6.72
N LEU A 426 32.66 7.31 7.20
CA LEU A 426 31.62 8.25 6.85
C LEU A 426 31.80 8.73 5.40
N PHE A 427 30.72 9.06 4.72
CA PHE A 427 30.80 9.51 3.31
C PHE A 427 31.73 10.72 3.14
N ARG A 428 31.73 11.67 4.08
CA ARG A 428 32.61 12.83 4.06
C ARG A 428 34.10 12.47 4.06
N ASP A 429 34.46 11.32 4.65
CA ASP A 429 35.84 10.86 4.83
C ASP A 429 36.30 9.92 3.69
N ILE A 430 35.41 9.50 2.80
CA ILE A 430 35.77 8.74 1.61
C ILE A 430 36.51 9.67 0.63
N PRO A 431 37.77 9.38 0.20
CA PRO A 431 38.44 10.18 -0.80
C PRO A 431 37.62 10.26 -2.10
N MET A 432 37.56 11.46 -2.71
CA MET A 432 36.78 11.63 -3.94
C MET A 432 37.25 10.72 -5.06
N GLU A 433 38.54 10.48 -5.17
CA GLU A 433 39.15 9.57 -6.15
C GLU A 433 38.69 8.10 -5.98
N ALA A 434 38.36 7.71 -4.75
CA ALA A 434 37.80 6.36 -4.50
C ALA A 434 36.37 6.24 -5.05
N TRP A 435 35.56 7.28 -4.84
CA TRP A 435 34.22 7.38 -5.41
C TRP A 435 34.27 7.48 -6.95
N GLU A 436 35.17 8.30 -7.48
CA GLU A 436 35.36 8.45 -8.94
C GLU A 436 35.71 7.12 -9.63
N ARG A 437 36.59 6.33 -9.03
CA ARG A 437 36.90 4.97 -9.54
C ARG A 437 35.67 4.05 -9.54
N ALA A 438 34.80 4.16 -8.51
CA ALA A 438 33.55 3.42 -8.48
C ALA A 438 32.59 3.92 -9.58
N CYS A 439 32.49 5.23 -9.74
CA CYS A 439 31.70 5.87 -10.79
C CYS A 439 32.16 5.45 -12.20
N ASP A 440 33.46 5.37 -12.45
CA ASP A 440 34.02 4.93 -13.74
C ASP A 440 33.66 3.47 -14.06
N LYS A 441 33.66 2.59 -13.08
CA LYS A 441 33.19 1.21 -13.25
C LYS A 441 31.70 1.16 -13.54
N PHE A 442 30.90 1.91 -12.79
CA PHE A 442 29.47 1.96 -12.94
C PHE A 442 29.06 2.52 -14.29
N THR A 443 29.63 3.67 -14.70
CA THR A 443 29.33 4.30 -15.99
C THR A 443 29.68 3.40 -17.17
N LYS A 444 30.76 2.63 -17.08
CA LYS A 444 31.12 1.64 -18.10
C LYS A 444 30.04 0.56 -18.24
N VAL A 445 29.48 0.08 -17.13
CA VAL A 445 28.43 -0.94 -17.15
C VAL A 445 27.14 -0.38 -17.75
N ILE A 446 26.68 0.79 -17.29
CA ILE A 446 25.41 1.35 -17.78
C ILE A 446 25.49 1.81 -19.23
N ASP A 447 26.62 2.35 -19.70
CA ASP A 447 26.83 2.78 -21.08
C ASP A 447 26.86 1.60 -22.08
N GLU A 448 27.13 0.37 -21.57
CA GLU A 448 27.02 -0.85 -22.37
C GLU A 448 25.57 -1.26 -22.63
N TYR A 449 24.66 -0.99 -21.68
CA TYR A 449 23.30 -1.54 -21.72
C TYR A 449 22.20 -0.49 -21.99
N TYR A 450 22.44 0.80 -21.71
CA TYR A 450 21.45 1.86 -21.88
C TYR A 450 21.92 2.88 -22.91
N ALA A 451 21.03 3.29 -23.79
CA ALA A 451 21.26 4.47 -24.63
C ALA A 451 21.33 5.73 -23.74
N ARG A 452 22.26 6.64 -24.02
CA ARG A 452 22.52 7.80 -23.16
C ARG A 452 21.31 8.74 -23.05
N ASP A 453 20.54 8.87 -24.12
CA ASP A 453 19.27 9.61 -24.15
C ASP A 453 18.13 8.90 -23.39
N HIS A 454 18.36 7.68 -22.88
CA HIS A 454 17.46 6.97 -21.97
C HIS A 454 17.98 6.94 -20.53
N ILE A 455 19.02 7.69 -20.20
CA ILE A 455 19.54 7.84 -18.84
C ILE A 455 19.13 9.21 -18.30
N ILE A 456 18.55 9.23 -17.11
CA ILE A 456 18.06 10.43 -16.43
C ILE A 456 18.74 10.55 -15.07
N LEU A 457 19.50 11.61 -14.88
CA LEU A 457 20.10 11.96 -13.61
C LEU A 457 19.18 12.94 -12.86
N ILE A 458 18.72 12.60 -11.67
CA ILE A 458 17.95 13.49 -10.82
C ILE A 458 18.84 13.97 -9.68
N CYS A 459 19.18 15.26 -9.65
CA CYS A 459 20.04 15.82 -8.64
C CYS A 459 19.25 16.11 -7.35
N LEU A 460 19.21 15.13 -6.45
CA LEU A 460 18.58 15.22 -5.13
C LEU A 460 19.62 15.54 -4.06
N TYR A 461 19.23 16.33 -3.05
CA TYR A 461 20.09 16.75 -1.94
C TYR A 461 19.33 16.58 -0.62
N LEU A 462 20.04 16.47 0.49
CA LEU A 462 19.43 16.52 1.81
C LEU A 462 18.80 17.89 2.05
N SER A 463 17.61 17.95 2.59
CA SER A 463 16.98 19.19 3.01
C SER A 463 17.69 19.77 4.23
N GLU A 464 18.02 21.06 4.20
CA GLU A 464 18.60 21.78 5.33
C GLU A 464 17.54 22.28 6.31
N LYS A 465 16.27 22.26 5.88
CA LYS A 465 15.13 22.82 6.61
C LYS A 465 13.94 21.86 6.66
N TYR A 466 13.14 21.99 7.69
CA TYR A 466 11.83 21.36 7.79
C TYR A 466 10.75 22.39 8.14
N GLY A 467 9.50 22.08 7.87
CA GLY A 467 8.39 22.99 8.11
C GLY A 467 7.12 22.31 8.59
N ASN A 468 6.36 23.04 9.39
CA ASN A 468 5.03 22.73 9.87
C ASN A 468 4.11 23.96 9.73
N GLU A 469 2.92 23.93 10.36
CA GLU A 469 1.96 25.06 10.35
C GLU A 469 2.51 26.31 11.05
N ASP A 470 3.49 26.16 11.96
CA ASP A 470 4.08 27.25 12.74
C ASP A 470 5.26 27.94 12.03
N GLY A 471 5.79 27.35 10.94
CA GLY A 471 6.87 27.94 10.17
C GLY A 471 7.90 26.97 9.61
N THR A 472 9.06 27.52 9.23
CA THR A 472 10.18 26.75 8.69
C THR A 472 11.35 26.80 9.68
N PHE A 473 11.92 25.65 9.99
CA PHE A 473 12.99 25.45 10.96
C PHE A 473 14.21 24.83 10.27
N ILE A 474 15.37 24.93 10.92
CA ILE A 474 16.64 24.36 10.46
C ILE A 474 16.90 23.07 11.24
N PHE A 475 17.40 22.03 10.58
CA PHE A 475 17.81 20.81 11.28
C PHE A 475 19.02 21.04 12.17
N ASP A 476 19.06 20.41 13.35
CA ASP A 476 20.16 20.57 14.33
C ASP A 476 21.53 20.16 13.75
N ASN A 477 21.56 19.22 12.82
CA ASN A 477 22.77 18.73 12.14
C ASN A 477 23.00 19.37 10.76
N VAL A 478 22.54 20.63 10.56
CA VAL A 478 22.59 21.30 9.25
C VAL A 478 24.01 21.43 8.68
N ASP A 479 25.03 21.55 9.50
CA ASP A 479 26.40 21.66 9.03
C ASP A 479 26.93 20.35 8.46
N ASP A 480 26.57 19.21 9.05
CA ASP A 480 26.81 17.88 8.46
C ASP A 480 26.04 17.71 7.14
N ILE A 481 24.77 18.12 7.11
CA ILE A 481 23.94 18.11 5.89
C ILE A 481 24.62 18.90 4.77
N LYS A 482 25.11 20.10 5.05
CA LYS A 482 25.82 20.94 4.07
C LYS A 482 27.09 20.28 3.54
N GLN A 483 27.88 19.66 4.43
CA GLN A 483 29.10 18.93 4.02
C GLN A 483 28.76 17.76 3.10
N ILE A 484 27.76 16.96 3.45
CA ILE A 484 27.27 15.85 2.62
C ILE A 484 26.78 16.37 1.28
N ASN A 485 25.94 17.40 1.26
CA ASN A 485 25.42 18.00 0.04
C ASN A 485 26.52 18.55 -0.89
N ASN A 486 27.55 19.19 -0.32
CA ASN A 486 28.70 19.68 -1.09
C ASN A 486 29.43 18.53 -1.81
N LYS A 487 29.60 17.41 -1.12
CA LYS A 487 30.24 16.22 -1.71
C LYS A 487 29.33 15.53 -2.75
N ILE A 488 28.03 15.44 -2.49
CA ILE A 488 27.05 14.93 -3.47
C ILE A 488 27.06 15.79 -4.75
N ARG A 489 27.21 17.14 -4.64
CA ARG A 489 27.36 18.00 -5.81
C ARG A 489 28.59 17.64 -6.65
N GLN A 490 29.72 17.33 -6.00
CA GLN A 490 30.92 16.86 -6.71
C GLN A 490 30.65 15.54 -7.44
N CYS A 491 29.95 14.60 -6.80
CA CYS A 491 29.54 13.34 -7.41
C CYS A 491 28.68 13.57 -8.66
N TYR A 492 27.67 14.43 -8.59
CA TYR A 492 26.82 14.78 -9.75
C TYR A 492 27.63 15.41 -10.87
N SER A 493 28.50 16.38 -10.54
CA SER A 493 29.35 17.05 -11.53
C SER A 493 30.31 16.08 -12.22
N TYR A 494 30.91 15.14 -11.48
CA TYR A 494 31.79 14.13 -12.04
C TYR A 494 31.03 13.19 -12.99
N PHE A 495 29.86 12.68 -12.55
CA PHE A 495 29.03 11.78 -13.35
C PHE A 495 28.53 12.44 -14.65
N GLU A 496 28.06 13.69 -14.58
CA GLU A 496 27.64 14.49 -15.73
C GLU A 496 28.78 14.70 -16.73
N ASN A 497 29.98 14.97 -16.23
CA ASN A 497 31.15 15.13 -17.09
C ASN A 497 31.57 13.81 -17.75
N LYS A 498 31.34 12.69 -17.09
CA LYS A 498 31.70 11.36 -17.59
C LYS A 498 30.70 10.82 -18.62
N LEU A 499 29.43 11.06 -18.43
CA LEU A 499 28.34 10.62 -19.34
C LEU A 499 27.65 11.82 -19.99
N LYS A 500 28.21 12.31 -21.08
CA LYS A 500 27.57 13.37 -21.87
C LYS A 500 26.38 12.83 -22.68
N GLY A 501 25.34 13.64 -22.82
CA GLY A 501 24.15 13.28 -23.61
C GLY A 501 23.04 12.61 -22.83
N ILE A 502 23.11 12.56 -21.51
CA ILE A 502 22.04 12.12 -20.62
C ILE A 502 21.10 13.28 -20.30
N HIS A 503 19.90 12.97 -19.80
CA HIS A 503 18.98 13.98 -19.28
C HIS A 503 19.30 14.29 -17.81
N ILE A 504 19.21 15.58 -17.44
CA ILE A 504 19.47 16.05 -16.08
C ILE A 504 18.27 16.83 -15.56
N ILE A 505 17.80 16.45 -14.38
CA ILE A 505 16.75 17.15 -13.64
C ILE A 505 17.34 17.72 -12.35
N THR A 506 17.41 19.05 -12.28
CA THR A 506 17.79 19.79 -11.06
C THR A 506 16.58 20.49 -10.50
N TYR A 507 16.51 20.70 -9.19
CA TYR A 507 15.49 21.52 -8.57
C TYR A 507 16.14 22.76 -7.95
N GLU A 508 15.78 23.93 -8.48
CA GLU A 508 16.45 25.20 -8.17
C GLU A 508 15.84 25.97 -7.00
N LYS A 509 14.64 25.58 -6.57
CA LYS A 509 13.97 26.23 -5.45
C LYS A 509 14.42 25.63 -4.13
N GLU A 510 14.19 26.38 -3.05
CA GLU A 510 14.48 25.89 -1.72
C GLU A 510 13.68 24.62 -1.42
N ILE A 511 14.38 23.62 -0.90
CA ILE A 511 13.79 22.32 -0.51
C ILE A 511 13.60 22.35 1.01
N TYR A 512 12.43 21.95 1.47
CA TYR A 512 12.18 21.69 2.87
C TYR A 512 11.39 20.40 3.08
N THR A 513 11.65 19.75 4.20
CA THR A 513 10.94 18.56 4.66
C THR A 513 9.67 18.98 5.39
N SER A 514 8.59 18.22 5.23
CA SER A 514 7.37 18.42 6.01
C SER A 514 7.36 17.52 7.24
N GLU A 515 7.07 18.07 8.42
CA GLU A 515 6.82 17.25 9.62
C GLU A 515 5.64 16.29 9.45
N LEU A 516 4.73 16.61 8.55
CA LEU A 516 3.57 15.76 8.20
C LEU A 516 3.89 14.71 7.12
N PHE A 517 5.17 14.51 6.78
CA PHE A 517 5.53 13.52 5.80
C PHE A 517 5.24 12.11 6.35
N PRO A 518 4.64 11.17 5.57
CA PRO A 518 4.20 9.86 6.06
C PRO A 518 5.28 8.99 6.69
N TYR A 519 6.56 9.24 6.35
CA TYR A 519 7.71 8.48 6.87
C TYR A 519 8.54 9.26 7.90
N GLY A 520 8.00 10.37 8.42
CA GLY A 520 8.65 11.20 9.43
C GLY A 520 9.39 12.41 8.86
N CYS A 521 9.85 13.25 9.77
CA CYS A 521 10.62 14.45 9.45
C CYS A 521 12.11 14.08 9.31
N ASP A 522 12.53 13.74 8.10
CA ASP A 522 13.91 13.38 7.78
C ASP A 522 14.41 14.20 6.58
N PRO A 523 15.66 14.67 6.55
CA PRO A 523 16.22 15.46 5.46
C PRO A 523 16.10 14.85 4.06
N VAL A 524 15.86 13.55 3.94
CA VAL A 524 15.70 12.84 2.66
C VAL A 524 14.29 12.95 2.08
N TYR A 525 13.31 13.41 2.86
CA TYR A 525 11.91 13.52 2.44
C TYR A 525 11.53 14.98 2.20
N TYR A 526 11.04 15.27 1.02
CA TYR A 526 10.66 16.62 0.64
C TYR A 526 9.15 16.86 0.77
N ASN A 527 8.75 18.12 0.82
CA ASN A 527 7.33 18.43 0.65
C ASN A 527 6.81 17.94 -0.71
N MET A 528 5.51 17.65 -0.78
CA MET A 528 4.91 17.01 -1.96
C MET A 528 5.00 17.85 -3.23
N GLY A 529 5.10 19.18 -3.10
CA GLY A 529 5.27 20.09 -4.24
C GLY A 529 6.59 19.90 -4.98
N VAL A 530 7.66 19.52 -4.30
CA VAL A 530 8.96 19.18 -4.90
C VAL A 530 8.83 17.93 -5.76
N TYR A 531 8.24 16.87 -5.19
CA TYR A 531 8.00 15.60 -5.93
C TYR A 531 7.09 15.81 -7.14
N ASP A 532 6.04 16.61 -7.03
CA ASP A 532 5.14 16.93 -8.15
C ASP A 532 5.84 17.73 -9.27
N ASN A 533 6.74 18.65 -8.92
CA ASN A 533 7.49 19.43 -9.89
C ASN A 533 8.47 18.56 -10.68
N ILE A 534 9.31 17.79 -9.96
CA ILE A 534 10.30 16.90 -10.58
C ILE A 534 9.60 15.81 -11.41
N SER A 535 8.52 15.23 -10.89
CA SER A 535 7.69 14.24 -11.58
C SER A 535 7.14 14.77 -12.92
N ARG A 536 6.68 16.02 -12.98
CA ARG A 536 6.21 16.65 -14.21
C ARG A 536 7.33 16.82 -15.24
N ARG A 537 8.53 17.22 -14.81
CA ARG A 537 9.70 17.32 -15.71
C ARG A 537 10.15 15.95 -16.21
N LEU A 538 10.10 14.93 -15.33
CA LEU A 538 10.37 13.54 -15.71
C LEU A 538 9.37 13.07 -16.77
N GLY A 539 8.07 13.39 -16.63
CA GLY A 539 7.04 13.04 -17.61
C GLY A 539 7.29 13.60 -19.00
N LYS A 540 7.83 14.82 -19.11
CA LYS A 540 8.21 15.42 -20.39
C LYS A 540 9.34 14.66 -21.08
N ILE A 541 10.39 14.30 -20.31
CA ILE A 541 11.54 13.54 -20.83
C ILE A 541 11.09 12.16 -21.31
N LEU A 542 10.22 11.49 -20.55
CA LEU A 542 9.68 10.17 -20.90
C LEU A 542 8.62 10.21 -22.03
N HIS A 543 8.39 11.38 -22.65
CA HIS A 543 7.37 11.59 -23.71
C HIS A 543 5.97 11.12 -23.33
N LEU A 544 5.57 11.32 -22.06
CA LEU A 544 4.31 10.86 -21.49
C LEU A 544 3.29 12.01 -21.29
N GLU A 545 3.60 13.23 -21.71
CA GLU A 545 2.69 14.40 -21.67
C GLU A 545 1.84 14.52 -22.92
#